data_0bdb539d4e34946db8ec8ff5a986252e
#
_entry.id   0bdb539d4e34946db8ec8ff5a986252e
#
_cell.length_a   1.000
_cell.length_b   1.000
_cell.length_c   1.000
_cell.angle_alpha   90.00
_cell.angle_beta   90.00
_cell.angle_gamma   90.00
#
_symmetry.space_group_name_H-M   'P 1'
#
loop_
_entity.id
_entity.type
_entity.pdbx_description
1 polymer ?
#
loop_
_entity_poly.entity_id
_entity_poly.type
_entity_poly.pdbx_seq_one_letter_code
_entity_poly.pdbx_strand_id
1 'polypeptide(L)'
;MGPSWNVESNDGSQIAGYELGGSGEVLLIAHATGLCGAMYQLLADHLTDRFRVVAFDFRGHGDSSGSSDIDYGWDRMAEDVAAVTEHLGAETIHGFGHSMGGAALLLAERNVPSTFASMFLFEPIVFPDDVSKEGQNVMGLAARRRRAEFDSRADVLYRYAGRPPFNQVRAGFLAGYVDNGFAEQPDGRVRLKCLPEIEAQIFENGRQIELSAVQHLTTPIAVAVGRDEPGPNPARLGPPLADALVGGTLFRYDHIGHFGPLQDPWTIARDLVDHVAKASGSNI
;
A
#
# COMPACT_ATOMS: atom_id res chain seq x y z
N MET A 1 7.59 9.28 -13.13
CA MET A 1 8.37 10.08 -12.14
C MET A 1 9.52 9.22 -11.68
N GLY A 2 10.75 9.75 -11.62
CA GLY A 2 11.87 9.00 -11.01
C GLY A 2 11.86 9.13 -9.48
N PRO A 3 12.53 8.23 -8.73
CA PRO A 3 12.62 8.34 -7.29
C PRO A 3 13.34 9.64 -6.87
N SER A 4 12.86 10.25 -5.79
CA SER A 4 13.46 11.45 -5.19
C SER A 4 14.68 11.10 -4.35
N TRP A 5 14.69 9.89 -3.79
CA TRP A 5 15.75 9.34 -2.97
C TRP A 5 15.69 7.80 -2.94
N ASN A 6 16.77 7.18 -2.47
CA ASN A 6 16.82 5.75 -2.17
C ASN A 6 17.39 5.55 -0.78
N VAL A 7 16.93 4.53 -0.07
CA VAL A 7 17.43 4.10 1.24
C VAL A 7 17.69 2.60 1.23
N GLU A 8 18.70 2.17 1.98
CA GLU A 8 19.03 0.77 2.14
C GLU A 8 18.24 0.17 3.30
N SER A 9 17.51 -0.92 3.05
CA SER A 9 16.87 -1.74 4.07
C SER A 9 17.89 -2.66 4.75
N ASN A 10 17.52 -3.28 5.87
CA ASN A 10 18.43 -4.05 6.74
C ASN A 10 19.19 -5.19 6.03
N ASP A 11 18.67 -5.70 4.91
CA ASP A 11 19.28 -6.79 4.13
C ASP A 11 20.00 -6.29 2.87
N GLY A 12 20.21 -4.97 2.73
CA GLY A 12 20.86 -4.36 1.57
C GLY A 12 19.92 -4.03 0.42
N SER A 13 18.62 -4.34 0.52
CA SER A 13 17.63 -3.99 -0.49
C SER A 13 17.49 -2.47 -0.61
N GLN A 14 17.57 -1.93 -1.83
CA GLN A 14 17.40 -0.50 -2.10
C GLN A 14 15.92 -0.18 -2.24
N ILE A 15 15.42 0.75 -1.43
CA ILE A 15 14.03 1.18 -1.37
C ILE A 15 13.94 2.59 -1.96
N ALA A 16 13.17 2.71 -3.03
CA ALA A 16 12.96 3.96 -3.76
C ALA A 16 11.81 4.76 -3.13
N GLY A 17 12.03 6.07 -2.91
CA GLY A 17 11.04 6.97 -2.34
C GLY A 17 10.77 8.19 -3.19
N TYR A 18 9.59 8.77 -3.01
CA TYR A 18 9.02 9.84 -3.82
C TYR A 18 8.45 10.95 -2.95
N GLU A 19 8.86 12.19 -3.20
CA GLU A 19 8.21 13.37 -2.68
C GLU A 19 7.00 13.68 -3.57
N LEU A 20 5.79 13.47 -3.08
CA LEU A 20 4.56 13.72 -3.85
C LEU A 20 4.04 15.16 -3.67
N GLY A 21 4.64 15.93 -2.78
CA GLY A 21 4.38 17.37 -2.59
C GLY A 21 3.99 17.75 -1.18
N GLY A 22 3.64 19.04 -1.00
CA GLY A 22 3.23 19.61 0.27
C GLY A 22 4.37 19.91 1.24
N SER A 23 4.02 20.24 2.49
CA SER A 23 4.95 20.57 3.57
C SER A 23 4.31 20.30 4.93
N GLY A 24 5.08 20.34 6.01
CA GLY A 24 4.59 20.11 7.38
C GLY A 24 4.86 18.68 7.85
N GLU A 25 3.93 18.13 8.65
CA GLU A 25 4.01 16.76 9.14
C GLU A 25 3.99 15.76 7.98
N VAL A 26 4.73 14.67 8.12
CA VAL A 26 4.84 13.67 7.05
C VAL A 26 3.61 12.77 7.03
N LEU A 27 3.04 12.60 5.83
CA LEU A 27 2.13 11.49 5.52
C LEU A 27 2.85 10.50 4.62
N LEU A 28 3.16 9.32 5.16
CA LEU A 28 3.81 8.23 4.43
C LEU A 28 2.75 7.32 3.80
N ILE A 29 2.80 7.16 2.47
CA ILE A 29 1.92 6.27 1.70
C ILE A 29 2.62 4.94 1.45
N ALA A 30 2.02 3.85 1.92
CA ALA A 30 2.42 2.47 1.70
C ALA A 30 1.42 1.76 0.75
N HIS A 31 1.89 1.40 -0.44
CA HIS A 31 1.05 0.90 -1.54
C HIS A 31 0.63 -0.57 -1.38
N ALA A 32 -0.38 -1.01 -2.15
CA ALA A 32 -0.83 -2.39 -2.22
C ALA A 32 0.09 -3.26 -3.10
N THR A 33 0.05 -4.59 -2.90
CA THR A 33 0.79 -5.57 -3.71
C THR A 33 0.54 -5.37 -5.20
N GLY A 34 1.61 -5.42 -6.00
CA GLY A 34 1.56 -5.27 -7.45
C GLY A 34 1.37 -3.83 -7.95
N LEU A 35 1.28 -2.85 -7.05
CA LEU A 35 1.22 -1.41 -7.35
C LEU A 35 2.59 -0.74 -7.13
N CYS A 36 2.65 0.58 -7.09
CA CYS A 36 3.86 1.37 -6.79
C CYS A 36 3.49 2.70 -6.12
N GLY A 37 4.44 3.28 -5.37
CA GLY A 37 4.22 4.48 -4.58
C GLY A 37 3.85 5.70 -5.41
N ALA A 38 4.58 5.96 -6.49
CA ALA A 38 4.39 7.13 -7.33
C ALA A 38 2.99 7.21 -7.99
N MET A 39 2.27 6.09 -8.15
CA MET A 39 0.91 6.11 -8.71
C MET A 39 -0.12 6.75 -7.78
N TYR A 40 0.18 6.93 -6.48
CA TYR A 40 -0.74 7.56 -5.52
C TYR A 40 -0.74 9.09 -5.59
N GLN A 41 -0.06 9.71 -6.58
CA GLN A 41 -0.02 11.16 -6.76
C GLN A 41 -1.41 11.80 -6.72
N LEU A 42 -2.42 11.19 -7.37
CA LEU A 42 -3.77 11.74 -7.40
C LEU A 42 -4.46 11.75 -6.01
N LEU A 43 -4.12 10.83 -5.11
CA LEU A 43 -4.53 10.88 -3.72
C LEU A 43 -3.73 11.96 -2.96
N ALA A 44 -2.43 12.02 -3.20
CA ALA A 44 -1.54 13.01 -2.58
C ALA A 44 -1.97 14.44 -2.89
N ASP A 45 -2.41 14.74 -4.11
CA ASP A 45 -2.87 16.07 -4.54
C ASP A 45 -3.99 16.64 -3.65
N HIS A 46 -4.78 15.78 -2.99
CA HIS A 46 -5.82 16.17 -2.03
C HIS A 46 -5.32 16.32 -0.58
N LEU A 47 -4.03 16.06 -0.34
CA LEU A 47 -3.43 16.01 1.00
C LEU A 47 -2.28 17.00 1.18
N THR A 48 -1.73 17.52 0.07
CA THR A 48 -0.55 18.41 0.06
C THR A 48 -0.77 19.77 0.71
N ASP A 49 -2.01 20.21 0.90
CA ASP A 49 -2.34 21.42 1.68
C ASP A 49 -2.17 21.23 3.20
N ARG A 50 -2.04 19.98 3.66
CA ARG A 50 -1.99 19.61 5.07
C ARG A 50 -0.70 18.89 5.47
N PHE A 51 -0.12 18.11 4.54
CA PHE A 51 1.01 17.22 4.81
C PHE A 51 2.13 17.39 3.78
N ARG A 52 3.35 17.09 4.20
CA ARG A 52 4.40 16.65 3.29
C ARG A 52 4.10 15.20 2.93
N VAL A 53 3.59 14.96 1.72
CA VAL A 53 3.17 13.63 1.29
C VAL A 53 4.35 12.91 0.63
N VAL A 54 4.67 11.75 1.17
CA VAL A 54 5.78 10.89 0.72
C VAL A 54 5.23 9.51 0.41
N ALA A 55 5.70 8.89 -0.65
CA ALA A 55 5.45 7.49 -0.95
C ALA A 55 6.75 6.75 -1.20
N PHE A 56 6.73 5.44 -1.16
CA PHE A 56 7.87 4.60 -1.50
C PHE A 56 7.40 3.33 -2.20
N ASP A 57 8.31 2.65 -2.87
CA ASP A 57 8.07 1.34 -3.43
C ASP A 57 8.63 0.28 -2.47
N PHE A 58 7.80 -0.67 -2.06
CA PHE A 58 8.29 -1.86 -1.36
C PHE A 58 9.28 -2.63 -2.24
N ARG A 59 10.17 -3.42 -1.60
CA ARG A 59 11.02 -4.37 -2.33
C ARG A 59 10.23 -5.17 -3.37
N GLY A 60 10.82 -5.39 -4.53
CA GLY A 60 10.16 -6.10 -5.63
C GLY A 60 9.13 -5.29 -6.42
N HIS A 61 8.91 -4.02 -6.06
CA HIS A 61 7.98 -3.14 -6.75
C HIS A 61 8.69 -1.89 -7.29
N GLY A 62 8.08 -1.26 -8.31
CA GLY A 62 8.48 0.03 -8.82
C GLY A 62 9.97 0.13 -9.11
N ASP A 63 10.63 1.14 -8.52
CA ASP A 63 12.07 1.40 -8.68
C ASP A 63 12.92 0.82 -7.53
N SER A 64 12.30 0.10 -6.59
CA SER A 64 13.01 -0.63 -5.52
C SER A 64 13.63 -1.93 -6.02
N SER A 65 14.64 -2.43 -5.28
CA SER A 65 15.29 -3.71 -5.57
C SER A 65 14.30 -4.86 -5.67
N GLY A 66 14.51 -5.70 -6.68
CA GLY A 66 13.72 -6.91 -6.87
C GLY A 66 14.50 -7.97 -7.64
N SER A 67 14.73 -9.13 -7.03
CA SER A 67 15.33 -10.32 -7.66
C SER A 67 14.75 -11.59 -7.03
N SER A 68 15.02 -12.76 -7.62
CA SER A 68 14.58 -14.06 -7.09
C SER A 68 15.18 -14.40 -5.72
N ASP A 69 16.29 -13.75 -5.34
CA ASP A 69 17.08 -14.09 -4.15
C ASP A 69 16.74 -13.23 -2.93
N ILE A 70 15.80 -12.28 -3.09
CA ILE A 70 15.31 -11.42 -2.01
C ILE A 70 14.18 -12.14 -1.26
N ASP A 71 14.17 -11.99 0.06
CA ASP A 71 13.06 -12.42 0.91
C ASP A 71 11.89 -11.42 0.83
N TYR A 72 10.73 -11.90 0.36
CA TYR A 72 9.48 -11.14 0.24
C TYR A 72 8.50 -11.40 1.39
N GLY A 73 8.99 -11.88 2.53
CA GLY A 73 8.20 -11.97 3.76
C GLY A 73 7.70 -10.60 4.22
N TRP A 74 6.51 -10.55 4.82
CA TRP A 74 5.92 -9.26 5.19
C TRP A 74 6.61 -8.61 6.40
N ASP A 75 7.35 -9.37 7.22
CA ASP A 75 8.26 -8.78 8.21
C ASP A 75 9.40 -8.00 7.53
N ARG A 76 9.86 -8.43 6.33
CA ARG A 76 10.82 -7.68 5.53
C ARG A 76 10.21 -6.40 4.93
N MET A 77 8.91 -6.43 4.58
CA MET A 77 8.20 -5.20 4.18
C MET A 77 8.10 -4.20 5.34
N ALA A 78 7.96 -4.68 6.58
CA ALA A 78 8.00 -3.81 7.76
C ALA A 78 9.39 -3.21 8.00
N GLU A 79 10.47 -3.94 7.70
CA GLU A 79 11.83 -3.41 7.72
C GLU A 79 12.06 -2.33 6.65
N ASP A 80 11.44 -2.46 5.47
CA ASP A 80 11.46 -1.41 4.45
C ASP A 80 10.79 -0.12 4.96
N VAL A 81 9.64 -0.26 5.66
CA VAL A 81 8.96 0.87 6.31
C VAL A 81 9.88 1.51 7.36
N ALA A 82 10.55 0.73 8.20
CA ALA A 82 11.46 1.22 9.23
C ALA A 82 12.63 2.00 8.61
N ALA A 83 13.27 1.47 7.57
CA ALA A 83 14.33 2.16 6.85
C ALA A 83 13.86 3.50 6.24
N VAL A 84 12.65 3.52 5.67
CA VAL A 84 12.04 4.74 5.12
C VAL A 84 11.76 5.77 6.21
N THR A 85 11.15 5.36 7.33
CA THR A 85 10.82 6.29 8.43
C THR A 85 12.07 6.85 9.10
N GLU A 86 13.12 6.05 9.26
CA GLU A 86 14.44 6.49 9.73
C GLU A 86 15.08 7.50 8.77
N HIS A 87 15.06 7.21 7.46
CA HIS A 87 15.59 8.13 6.43
C HIS A 87 14.87 9.48 6.44
N LEU A 88 13.54 9.49 6.60
CA LEU A 88 12.76 10.72 6.65
C LEU A 88 13.09 11.57 7.87
N GLY A 89 13.46 10.97 8.99
CA GLY A 89 13.92 11.65 10.20
C GLY A 89 12.94 12.72 10.73
N ALA A 90 11.64 12.56 10.41
CA ALA A 90 10.60 13.52 10.78
C ALA A 90 10.12 13.27 12.22
N GLU A 91 9.85 14.36 12.94
CA GLU A 91 9.33 14.29 14.32
C GLU A 91 7.93 13.64 14.38
N THR A 92 7.11 13.93 13.38
CA THR A 92 5.73 13.41 13.28
C THR A 92 5.52 12.77 11.91
N ILE A 93 5.16 11.48 11.92
CA ILE A 93 4.82 10.71 10.74
C ILE A 93 3.42 10.11 10.92
N HIS A 94 2.55 10.35 9.95
CA HIS A 94 1.26 9.65 9.82
C HIS A 94 1.37 8.60 8.71
N GLY A 95 0.68 7.46 8.88
CA GLY A 95 0.70 6.38 7.91
C GLY A 95 -0.61 6.29 7.11
N PHE A 96 -0.53 6.24 5.77
CA PHE A 96 -1.60 5.73 4.93
C PHE A 96 -1.16 4.40 4.34
N GLY A 97 -1.90 3.33 4.63
CA GLY A 97 -1.59 1.99 4.13
C GLY A 97 -2.73 1.38 3.34
N HIS A 98 -2.44 0.86 2.14
CA HIS A 98 -3.41 0.16 1.32
C HIS A 98 -3.07 -1.33 1.24
N SER A 99 -4.00 -2.21 1.64
CA SER A 99 -3.85 -3.67 1.52
C SER A 99 -2.59 -4.19 2.26
N MET A 100 -1.62 -4.78 1.55
CA MET A 100 -0.30 -5.16 2.07
C MET A 100 0.40 -3.99 2.77
N GLY A 101 0.35 -2.79 2.18
CA GLY A 101 0.96 -1.60 2.78
C GLY A 101 0.39 -1.29 4.17
N GLY A 102 -0.92 -1.48 4.37
CA GLY A 102 -1.54 -1.33 5.69
C GLY A 102 -1.04 -2.35 6.70
N ALA A 103 -0.87 -3.59 6.29
CA ALA A 103 -0.32 -4.64 7.14
C ALA A 103 1.17 -4.38 7.47
N ALA A 104 1.97 -3.92 6.51
CA ALA A 104 3.38 -3.57 6.72
C ALA A 104 3.55 -2.40 7.71
N LEU A 105 2.68 -1.37 7.64
CA LEU A 105 2.68 -0.28 8.62
C LEU A 105 2.36 -0.78 10.03
N LEU A 106 1.37 -1.66 10.19
CA LEU A 106 1.04 -2.28 11.49
C LEU A 106 2.21 -3.09 12.07
N LEU A 107 2.90 -3.84 11.22
CA LEU A 107 4.07 -4.61 11.63
C LEU A 107 5.26 -3.70 11.99
N ALA A 108 5.48 -2.62 11.26
CA ALA A 108 6.52 -1.64 11.58
C ALA A 108 6.24 -0.98 12.94
N GLU A 109 5.00 -0.54 13.19
CA GLU A 109 4.58 0.02 14.49
C GLU A 109 4.71 -1.00 15.63
N ARG A 110 4.38 -2.28 15.38
CA ARG A 110 4.60 -3.36 16.35
C ARG A 110 6.08 -3.52 16.71
N ASN A 111 6.95 -3.46 15.70
CA ASN A 111 8.39 -3.69 15.87
C ASN A 111 9.07 -2.49 16.52
N VAL A 112 8.63 -1.27 16.20
CA VAL A 112 9.14 -0.01 16.74
C VAL A 112 7.93 0.86 17.15
N PRO A 113 7.45 0.73 18.38
CA PRO A 113 6.31 1.50 18.87
C PRO A 113 6.52 3.02 18.78
N SER A 114 5.47 3.75 18.47
CA SER A 114 5.48 5.21 18.27
C SER A 114 6.23 5.67 17.01
N THR A 115 6.38 4.79 16.02
CA THR A 115 6.84 5.16 14.67
C THR A 115 5.83 6.09 14.00
N PHE A 116 4.53 5.85 14.23
CA PHE A 116 3.45 6.66 13.65
C PHE A 116 2.65 7.38 14.73
N ALA A 117 2.35 8.66 14.48
CA ALA A 117 1.44 9.45 15.32
C ALA A 117 -0.02 9.01 15.12
N SER A 118 -0.39 8.57 13.92
CA SER A 118 -1.65 7.91 13.60
C SER A 118 -1.56 7.15 12.27
N MET A 119 -2.50 6.23 12.02
CA MET A 119 -2.58 5.49 10.76
C MET A 119 -4.01 5.44 10.21
N PHE A 120 -4.16 5.59 8.89
CA PHE A 120 -5.39 5.34 8.16
C PHE A 120 -5.16 4.20 7.17
N LEU A 121 -5.80 3.04 7.39
CA LEU A 121 -5.51 1.80 6.70
C LEU A 121 -6.70 1.35 5.87
N PHE A 122 -6.54 1.32 4.54
CA PHE A 122 -7.59 0.87 3.64
C PHE A 122 -7.42 -0.62 3.34
N GLU A 123 -8.37 -1.42 3.84
CA GLU A 123 -8.41 -2.89 3.71
C GLU A 123 -7.07 -3.58 3.99
N PRO A 124 -6.45 -3.30 5.14
CA PRO A 124 -5.20 -3.95 5.53
C PRO A 124 -5.39 -5.46 5.67
N ILE A 125 -4.40 -6.22 5.21
CA ILE A 125 -4.48 -7.68 5.20
C ILE A 125 -3.96 -8.24 6.53
N VAL A 126 -4.86 -8.38 7.48
CA VAL A 126 -4.61 -9.02 8.79
C VAL A 126 -5.71 -10.05 9.04
N PHE A 127 -5.34 -11.28 9.28
CA PHE A 127 -6.28 -12.39 9.39
C PHE A 127 -6.70 -12.64 10.86
N PRO A 128 -7.93 -13.09 11.12
CA PRO A 128 -8.27 -13.71 12.39
C PRO A 128 -7.36 -14.90 12.71
N ASP A 129 -7.04 -15.11 14.00
CA ASP A 129 -6.08 -16.12 14.43
C ASP A 129 -6.53 -17.56 14.14
N ASP A 130 -7.82 -17.80 13.95
CA ASP A 130 -8.42 -19.10 13.66
C ASP A 130 -8.54 -19.44 12.16
N VAL A 131 -8.11 -18.54 11.27
CA VAL A 131 -8.15 -18.78 9.83
C VAL A 131 -7.06 -19.76 9.41
N SER A 132 -7.46 -20.89 8.79
CA SER A 132 -6.52 -21.86 8.26
C SER A 132 -5.60 -21.23 7.21
N LYS A 133 -4.29 -21.45 7.38
CA LYS A 133 -3.25 -21.05 6.43
C LYS A 133 -3.05 -22.08 5.31
N GLU A 134 -3.77 -23.21 5.38
CA GLU A 134 -3.67 -24.30 4.41
C GLU A 134 -4.44 -23.98 3.12
N GLY A 135 -3.99 -24.56 2.03
CA GLY A 135 -4.62 -24.46 0.71
C GLY A 135 -3.87 -23.60 -0.29
N GLN A 136 -4.33 -23.65 -1.54
CA GLN A 136 -3.71 -22.87 -2.62
C GLN A 136 -3.97 -21.37 -2.45
N ASN A 137 -2.91 -20.58 -2.59
CA ASN A 137 -3.03 -19.12 -2.65
C ASN A 137 -3.51 -18.70 -4.06
N VAL A 138 -4.82 -18.47 -4.19
CA VAL A 138 -5.44 -18.10 -5.47
C VAL A 138 -4.89 -16.80 -6.04
N MET A 139 -4.48 -15.85 -5.17
CA MET A 139 -3.89 -14.57 -5.60
C MET A 139 -2.47 -14.78 -6.16
N GLY A 140 -1.64 -15.60 -5.50
CA GLY A 140 -0.32 -15.98 -6.01
C GLY A 140 -0.40 -16.70 -7.36
N LEU A 141 -1.35 -17.65 -7.50
CA LEU A 141 -1.58 -18.32 -8.78
C LEU A 141 -2.05 -17.35 -9.88
N ALA A 142 -2.90 -16.38 -9.55
CA ALA A 142 -3.35 -15.37 -10.50
C ALA A 142 -2.20 -14.43 -10.89
N ALA A 143 -1.37 -14.02 -9.94
CA ALA A 143 -0.20 -13.18 -10.17
C ALA A 143 0.79 -13.82 -11.16
N ARG A 144 1.13 -15.13 -10.97
CA ARG A 144 2.01 -15.86 -11.90
C ARG A 144 1.52 -15.90 -13.35
N ARG A 145 0.20 -15.76 -13.56
CA ARG A 145 -0.41 -15.75 -14.90
C ARG A 145 -0.46 -14.38 -15.54
N ARG A 146 -0.05 -13.32 -14.82
CA ARG A 146 -0.02 -11.98 -15.39
C ARG A 146 0.95 -11.89 -16.55
N ARG A 147 0.55 -11.19 -17.61
CA ARG A 147 1.46 -10.83 -18.70
C ARG A 147 2.46 -9.81 -18.17
N ALA A 148 3.76 -10.11 -18.30
CA ALA A 148 4.85 -9.24 -17.85
C ALA A 148 5.26 -8.21 -18.90
N GLU A 149 5.16 -8.53 -20.20
CA GLU A 149 5.69 -7.73 -21.31
C GLU A 149 4.58 -7.27 -22.25
N PHE A 150 4.68 -6.04 -22.75
CA PHE A 150 3.71 -5.40 -23.64
C PHE A 150 4.45 -4.65 -24.74
N ASP A 151 3.78 -4.45 -25.89
CA ASP A 151 4.38 -3.81 -27.05
C ASP A 151 4.68 -2.32 -26.83
N SER A 152 3.90 -1.66 -25.94
CA SER A 152 4.08 -0.25 -25.56
C SER A 152 3.28 0.08 -24.31
N ARG A 153 3.53 1.27 -23.71
CA ARG A 153 2.68 1.86 -22.64
C ARG A 153 1.24 2.03 -23.11
N ALA A 154 1.02 2.38 -24.40
CA ALA A 154 -0.32 2.49 -24.95
C ALA A 154 -1.06 1.15 -25.00
N ASP A 155 -0.37 0.03 -25.30
CA ASP A 155 -0.96 -1.30 -25.24
C ASP A 155 -1.34 -1.69 -23.80
N VAL A 156 -0.50 -1.37 -22.81
CA VAL A 156 -0.83 -1.58 -21.38
C VAL A 156 -2.09 -0.78 -21.02
N LEU A 157 -2.10 0.51 -21.31
CA LEU A 157 -3.23 1.40 -20.97
C LEU A 157 -4.53 0.89 -21.59
N TYR A 158 -4.53 0.56 -22.88
CA TYR A 158 -5.70 0.02 -23.58
C TYR A 158 -6.23 -1.26 -22.94
N ARG A 159 -5.33 -2.21 -22.61
CA ARG A 159 -5.72 -3.50 -22.03
C ARG A 159 -6.25 -3.38 -20.61
N TYR A 160 -5.62 -2.53 -19.80
CA TYR A 160 -5.98 -2.38 -18.39
C TYR A 160 -7.23 -1.52 -18.22
N ALA A 161 -7.42 -0.48 -19.04
CA ALA A 161 -8.65 0.31 -19.03
C ALA A 161 -9.90 -0.50 -19.36
N GLY A 162 -9.78 -1.60 -20.09
CA GLY A 162 -10.90 -2.48 -20.45
C GLY A 162 -11.19 -3.63 -19.47
N ARG A 163 -10.42 -3.79 -18.36
CA ARG A 163 -10.51 -4.97 -17.50
C ARG A 163 -10.48 -4.63 -16.01
N PRO A 164 -11.30 -5.33 -15.19
CA PRO A 164 -11.16 -5.26 -13.74
C PRO A 164 -9.75 -5.68 -13.27
N PRO A 165 -9.25 -5.07 -12.19
CA PRO A 165 -9.86 -4.00 -11.41
C PRO A 165 -9.58 -2.59 -11.98
N PHE A 166 -8.68 -2.45 -12.94
CA PHE A 166 -8.19 -1.16 -13.44
C PHE A 166 -9.22 -0.34 -14.24
N ASN A 167 -10.26 -0.98 -14.80
CA ASN A 167 -11.37 -0.27 -15.44
C ASN A 167 -12.29 0.47 -14.44
N GLN A 168 -12.08 0.29 -13.15
CA GLN A 168 -12.85 0.91 -12.07
C GLN A 168 -12.11 2.05 -11.38
N VAL A 169 -10.80 2.20 -11.64
CA VAL A 169 -10.00 3.29 -11.04
C VAL A 169 -10.09 4.56 -11.88
N ARG A 170 -9.75 5.70 -11.29
CA ARG A 170 -9.63 6.96 -12.02
C ARG A 170 -8.54 6.87 -13.08
N ALA A 171 -8.77 7.47 -14.24
CA ALA A 171 -7.84 7.43 -15.38
C ALA A 171 -6.43 7.93 -15.01
N GLY A 172 -6.32 8.94 -14.13
CA GLY A 172 -5.02 9.44 -13.65
C GLY A 172 -4.23 8.40 -12.86
N PHE A 173 -4.90 7.56 -12.06
CA PHE A 173 -4.21 6.45 -11.37
C PHE A 173 -3.74 5.37 -12.35
N LEU A 174 -4.58 5.02 -13.33
CA LEU A 174 -4.16 4.06 -14.36
C LEU A 174 -2.97 4.59 -15.16
N ALA A 175 -2.98 5.86 -15.56
CA ALA A 175 -1.85 6.50 -16.22
C ALA A 175 -0.60 6.47 -15.33
N GLY A 176 -0.72 6.87 -14.06
CA GLY A 176 0.38 6.80 -13.08
C GLY A 176 0.95 5.39 -12.91
N TYR A 177 0.10 4.36 -12.90
CA TYR A 177 0.55 2.98 -12.85
C TYR A 177 1.30 2.57 -14.12
N VAL A 178 0.79 2.92 -15.31
CA VAL A 178 1.45 2.62 -16.58
C VAL A 178 2.81 3.33 -16.68
N ASP A 179 2.90 4.57 -16.19
CA ASP A 179 4.14 5.35 -16.25
C ASP A 179 5.20 4.88 -15.25
N ASN A 180 4.80 4.44 -14.06
CA ASN A 180 5.73 4.14 -12.97
C ASN A 180 5.88 2.63 -12.68
N GLY A 181 4.88 1.82 -12.96
CA GLY A 181 4.88 0.36 -12.74
C GLY A 181 5.51 -0.46 -13.87
N PHE A 182 5.94 0.19 -14.99
CA PHE A 182 6.54 -0.47 -16.14
C PHE A 182 7.87 0.17 -16.53
N ALA A 183 8.85 -0.68 -16.87
CA ALA A 183 10.15 -0.27 -17.37
C ALA A 183 10.21 -0.42 -18.89
N GLU A 184 10.77 0.58 -19.59
CA GLU A 184 11.09 0.49 -21.01
C GLU A 184 12.23 -0.51 -21.26
N GLN A 185 12.09 -1.29 -22.33
CA GLN A 185 13.09 -2.21 -22.79
C GLN A 185 13.82 -1.62 -24.01
N PRO A 186 15.06 -2.07 -24.31
CA PRO A 186 15.85 -1.54 -25.43
C PRO A 186 15.18 -1.66 -26.81
N ASP A 187 14.22 -2.58 -26.96
CA ASP A 187 13.45 -2.78 -28.18
C ASP A 187 12.16 -1.95 -28.26
N GLY A 188 11.92 -1.05 -27.30
CA GLY A 188 10.75 -0.18 -27.21
C GLY A 188 9.54 -0.84 -26.55
N ARG A 189 9.61 -2.12 -26.21
CA ARG A 189 8.58 -2.78 -25.38
C ARG A 189 8.64 -2.28 -23.94
N VAL A 190 7.62 -2.61 -23.17
CA VAL A 190 7.59 -2.32 -21.73
C VAL A 190 7.35 -3.58 -20.92
N ARG A 191 7.95 -3.64 -19.74
CA ARG A 191 7.87 -4.79 -18.83
C ARG A 191 7.45 -4.35 -17.44
N LEU A 192 6.58 -5.13 -16.79
CA LEU A 192 6.23 -4.95 -15.38
C LEU A 192 7.49 -4.89 -14.51
N LYS A 193 7.60 -3.87 -13.67
CA LYS A 193 8.66 -3.76 -12.66
C LYS A 193 8.44 -4.78 -11.55
N CYS A 194 7.21 -4.88 -10.99
CA CYS A 194 6.84 -5.98 -10.12
C CYS A 194 6.57 -7.23 -10.98
N LEU A 195 7.55 -8.13 -11.05
CA LEU A 195 7.45 -9.33 -11.89
C LEU A 195 6.36 -10.27 -11.34
N PRO A 196 5.64 -11.01 -12.23
CA PRO A 196 4.58 -11.93 -11.83
C PRO A 196 4.99 -12.95 -10.76
N GLU A 197 6.21 -13.45 -10.81
CA GLU A 197 6.73 -14.39 -9.80
C GLU A 197 6.97 -13.71 -8.46
N ILE A 198 7.51 -12.49 -8.45
CA ILE A 198 7.71 -11.70 -7.23
C ILE A 198 6.36 -11.36 -6.59
N GLU A 199 5.42 -10.86 -7.37
CA GLU A 199 4.07 -10.56 -6.90
C GLU A 199 3.39 -11.80 -6.29
N ALA A 200 3.57 -12.97 -6.90
CA ALA A 200 3.05 -14.22 -6.39
C ALA A 200 3.66 -14.62 -5.05
N GLN A 201 4.98 -14.52 -4.89
CA GLN A 201 5.66 -14.79 -3.62
C GLN A 201 5.18 -13.85 -2.51
N ILE A 202 4.97 -12.57 -2.81
CA ILE A 202 4.44 -11.59 -1.85
C ILE A 202 3.04 -12.00 -1.39
N PHE A 203 2.14 -12.39 -2.30
CA PHE A 203 0.81 -12.88 -1.93
C PHE A 203 0.86 -14.17 -1.09
N GLU A 204 1.78 -15.08 -1.40
CA GLU A 204 1.94 -16.34 -0.67
C GLU A 204 2.43 -16.10 0.77
N ASN A 205 3.27 -15.11 0.98
CA ASN A 205 3.78 -14.72 2.29
C ASN A 205 2.77 -13.91 3.14
N GLY A 206 1.73 -13.33 2.54
CA GLY A 206 0.77 -12.44 3.21
C GLY A 206 -0.14 -13.10 4.24
N ARG A 207 -0.28 -14.43 4.23
CA ARG A 207 -1.14 -15.18 5.18
C ARG A 207 -0.56 -15.32 6.60
N GLN A 208 0.53 -14.64 6.90
CA GLN A 208 1.25 -14.84 8.17
C GLN A 208 0.88 -13.82 9.25
N ILE A 209 0.11 -12.77 8.93
CA ILE A 209 -0.23 -11.71 9.89
C ILE A 209 -1.60 -12.00 10.50
N GLU A 210 -1.63 -12.14 11.81
CA GLU A 210 -2.80 -12.43 12.63
C GLU A 210 -3.15 -11.25 13.53
N LEU A 211 -4.42 -11.17 13.97
CA LEU A 211 -4.91 -10.11 14.86
C LEU A 211 -4.11 -10.03 16.15
N SER A 212 -3.75 -11.19 16.74
CA SER A 212 -2.93 -11.26 17.96
C SER A 212 -1.59 -10.54 17.85
N ALA A 213 -1.03 -10.43 16.65
CA ALA A 213 0.23 -9.73 16.41
C ALA A 213 0.12 -8.20 16.53
N VAL A 214 -1.07 -7.62 16.37
CA VAL A 214 -1.25 -6.16 16.25
C VAL A 214 -2.31 -5.58 17.17
N GLN A 215 -3.15 -6.38 17.82
CA GLN A 215 -4.26 -5.92 18.68
C GLN A 215 -3.84 -5.07 19.89
N HIS A 216 -2.58 -5.14 20.28
CA HIS A 216 -2.03 -4.40 21.44
C HIS A 216 -1.52 -3.01 21.09
N LEU A 217 -1.54 -2.63 19.81
CA LEU A 217 -1.11 -1.31 19.37
C LEU A 217 -2.01 -0.22 19.97
N THR A 218 -1.39 0.84 20.49
CA THR A 218 -2.09 1.98 21.12
C THR A 218 -2.12 3.23 20.23
N THR A 219 -1.40 3.19 19.11
CA THR A 219 -1.43 4.24 18.09
C THR A 219 -2.86 4.43 17.59
N PRO A 220 -3.36 5.66 17.42
CA PRO A 220 -4.66 5.91 16.81
C PRO A 220 -4.75 5.34 15.39
N ILE A 221 -5.61 4.34 15.18
CA ILE A 221 -5.73 3.64 13.89
C ILE A 221 -7.17 3.70 13.40
N ALA A 222 -7.35 4.20 12.17
CA ALA A 222 -8.56 4.04 11.40
C ALA A 222 -8.41 2.89 10.40
N VAL A 223 -9.37 1.97 10.42
CA VAL A 223 -9.51 0.92 9.42
C VAL A 223 -10.65 1.30 8.47
N ALA A 224 -10.38 1.31 7.19
CA ALA A 224 -11.34 1.66 6.15
C ALA A 224 -11.60 0.45 5.25
N VAL A 225 -12.85 0.23 4.88
CA VAL A 225 -13.25 -0.88 4.00
C VAL A 225 -14.20 -0.42 2.91
N GLY A 226 -14.03 -1.00 1.72
CA GLY A 226 -15.00 -0.87 0.63
C GLY A 226 -16.20 -1.81 0.81
N ARG A 227 -16.99 -1.95 -0.27
CA ARG A 227 -18.16 -2.84 -0.31
C ARG A 227 -17.75 -4.30 -0.16
N ASP A 228 -18.61 -5.09 0.46
CA ASP A 228 -18.45 -6.55 0.49
C ASP A 228 -18.78 -7.14 -0.90
N GLU A 229 -17.79 -7.78 -1.52
CA GLU A 229 -17.89 -8.42 -2.82
C GLU A 229 -17.78 -9.95 -2.70
N PRO A 230 -18.39 -10.73 -3.63
CA PRO A 230 -18.22 -12.19 -3.65
C PRO A 230 -16.76 -12.61 -3.87
N GLY A 231 -16.38 -13.71 -3.23
CA GLY A 231 -15.03 -14.29 -3.34
C GLY A 231 -14.06 -13.82 -2.26
N PRO A 232 -12.74 -13.94 -2.48
CA PRO A 232 -11.73 -13.37 -1.59
C PRO A 232 -11.91 -11.85 -1.53
N ASN A 233 -12.28 -11.36 -0.35
CA ASN A 233 -12.62 -9.95 -0.19
C ASN A 233 -11.97 -9.38 1.06
N PRO A 234 -10.94 -8.54 0.92
CA PRO A 234 -10.25 -7.90 2.03
C PRO A 234 -11.15 -7.03 2.92
N ALA A 235 -12.27 -6.51 2.40
CA ALA A 235 -13.23 -5.73 3.19
C ALA A 235 -13.72 -6.48 4.44
N ARG A 236 -13.77 -7.82 4.39
CA ARG A 236 -14.18 -8.67 5.52
C ARG A 236 -13.17 -8.76 6.65
N LEU A 237 -11.91 -8.43 6.38
CA LEU A 237 -10.82 -8.43 7.38
C LEU A 237 -10.84 -7.15 8.24
N GLY A 238 -11.38 -6.06 7.70
CA GLY A 238 -11.36 -4.76 8.39
C GLY A 238 -12.16 -4.69 9.70
N PRO A 239 -13.44 -5.14 9.73
CA PRO A 239 -14.23 -5.06 10.95
C PRO A 239 -13.61 -5.79 12.15
N PRO A 240 -13.19 -7.07 12.06
CA PRO A 240 -12.55 -7.74 13.19
C PRO A 240 -11.21 -7.09 13.59
N LEU A 241 -10.49 -6.50 12.65
CA LEU A 241 -9.27 -5.75 12.99
C LEU A 241 -9.60 -4.47 13.75
N ALA A 242 -10.58 -3.67 13.29
CA ALA A 242 -10.99 -2.43 13.96
C ALA A 242 -11.49 -2.71 15.39
N ASP A 243 -12.24 -3.79 15.57
CA ASP A 243 -12.76 -4.22 16.88
C ASP A 243 -11.65 -4.70 17.82
N ALA A 244 -10.58 -5.30 17.29
CA ALA A 244 -9.45 -5.80 18.07
C ALA A 244 -8.45 -4.70 18.49
N LEU A 245 -8.33 -3.63 17.71
CA LEU A 245 -7.39 -2.54 17.99
C LEU A 245 -7.86 -1.65 19.14
N VAL A 246 -6.92 -1.21 19.97
CA VAL A 246 -7.22 -0.27 21.08
C VAL A 246 -7.67 1.08 20.50
N GLY A 247 -8.97 1.39 20.66
CA GLY A 247 -9.55 2.63 20.11
C GLY A 247 -9.65 2.65 18.57
N GLY A 248 -9.64 1.48 17.93
CA GLY A 248 -9.79 1.36 16.49
C GLY A 248 -11.08 1.98 15.96
N THR A 249 -11.01 2.70 14.86
CA THR A 249 -12.16 3.32 14.20
C THR A 249 -12.41 2.63 12.86
N LEU A 250 -13.68 2.33 12.54
CA LEU A 250 -14.06 1.71 11.27
C LEU A 250 -14.78 2.68 10.34
N PHE A 251 -14.26 2.85 9.12
CA PHE A 251 -14.90 3.55 8.01
C PHE A 251 -15.43 2.56 6.98
N ARG A 252 -16.64 2.78 6.47
CA ARG A 252 -17.26 1.91 5.45
C ARG A 252 -17.69 2.72 4.23
N TYR A 253 -17.36 2.21 3.04
CA TYR A 253 -17.63 2.85 1.75
C TYR A 253 -18.32 1.87 0.80
N ASP A 254 -19.66 1.92 0.75
CA ASP A 254 -20.46 0.97 -0.05
C ASP A 254 -20.33 1.20 -1.56
N HIS A 255 -19.81 2.35 -1.99
CA HIS A 255 -19.71 2.74 -3.41
C HIS A 255 -18.36 2.39 -4.06
N ILE A 256 -17.35 2.01 -3.29
CA ILE A 256 -16.01 1.64 -3.77
C ILE A 256 -15.64 0.22 -3.31
N GLY A 257 -14.70 -0.44 -4.01
CA GLY A 257 -14.20 -1.77 -3.66
C GLY A 257 -12.76 -1.72 -3.14
N HIS A 258 -12.02 -2.83 -3.28
CA HIS A 258 -10.63 -2.94 -2.80
C HIS A 258 -9.70 -1.85 -3.35
N PHE A 259 -9.94 -1.36 -4.55
CA PHE A 259 -9.19 -0.26 -5.16
C PHE A 259 -9.75 1.13 -4.78
N GLY A 260 -10.48 1.22 -3.66
CA GLY A 260 -11.18 2.40 -3.19
C GLY A 260 -10.38 3.69 -3.19
N PRO A 261 -9.13 3.73 -2.67
CA PRO A 261 -8.28 4.92 -2.72
C PRO A 261 -8.00 5.43 -4.13
N LEU A 262 -8.09 4.54 -5.14
CA LEU A 262 -7.88 4.84 -6.55
C LEU A 262 -9.20 5.12 -7.30
N GLN A 263 -10.33 4.80 -6.68
CA GLN A 263 -11.68 5.03 -7.21
C GLN A 263 -12.26 6.37 -6.75
N ASP A 264 -12.13 6.69 -5.45
CA ASP A 264 -12.60 7.92 -4.83
C ASP A 264 -11.54 8.51 -3.86
N PRO A 265 -10.43 9.07 -4.40
CA PRO A 265 -9.36 9.62 -3.59
C PRO A 265 -9.81 10.80 -2.73
N TRP A 266 -10.80 11.59 -3.19
CA TRP A 266 -11.32 12.74 -2.47
C TRP A 266 -11.94 12.35 -1.12
N THR A 267 -12.86 11.39 -1.13
CA THR A 267 -13.52 10.92 0.11
C THR A 267 -12.51 10.30 1.06
N ILE A 268 -11.57 9.49 0.54
CA ILE A 268 -10.52 8.88 1.35
C ILE A 268 -9.60 9.96 1.97
N ALA A 269 -9.17 10.94 1.19
CA ALA A 269 -8.30 12.02 1.69
C ALA A 269 -8.99 12.84 2.79
N ARG A 270 -10.27 13.21 2.60
CA ARG A 270 -11.06 13.93 3.61
C ARG A 270 -11.12 13.16 4.93
N ASP A 271 -11.50 11.89 4.87
CA ASP A 271 -11.69 11.08 6.08
C ASP A 271 -10.36 10.76 6.78
N LEU A 272 -9.26 10.66 6.01
CA LEU A 272 -7.89 10.59 6.54
C LEU A 272 -7.53 11.85 7.32
N VAL A 273 -7.74 13.03 6.72
CA VAL A 273 -7.49 14.33 7.38
C VAL A 273 -8.29 14.43 8.67
N ASP A 274 -9.56 14.08 8.64
CA ASP A 274 -10.45 14.09 9.84
C ASP A 274 -9.95 13.13 10.92
N HIS A 275 -9.44 11.95 10.54
CA HIS A 275 -8.86 10.99 11.47
C HIS A 275 -7.60 11.55 12.15
N VAL A 276 -6.67 12.09 11.36
CA VAL A 276 -5.42 12.68 11.88
C VAL A 276 -5.72 13.82 12.86
N ALA A 277 -6.64 14.71 12.51
CA ALA A 277 -7.02 15.82 13.36
C ALA A 277 -7.59 15.36 14.71
N LYS A 278 -8.44 14.35 14.71
CA LYS A 278 -8.97 13.75 15.95
C LYS A 278 -7.87 13.10 16.80
N ALA A 279 -6.94 12.38 16.15
CA ALA A 279 -5.81 11.76 16.82
C ALA A 279 -4.87 12.78 17.49
N SER A 280 -4.68 13.95 16.86
CA SER A 280 -3.83 15.04 17.37
C SER A 280 -4.54 15.93 18.42
N GLY A 281 -5.82 15.67 18.75
CA GLY A 281 -6.60 16.52 19.66
C GLY A 281 -6.89 17.92 19.11
N SER A 282 -6.69 18.12 17.81
CA SER A 282 -6.94 19.38 17.13
C SER A 282 -8.41 19.46 16.71
N ASN A 283 -9.16 20.41 17.26
CA ASN A 283 -10.47 20.78 16.72
C ASN A 283 -10.23 21.53 15.39
N ILE A 284 -10.64 20.95 14.28
CA ILE A 284 -10.69 21.59 12.96
C ILE A 284 -11.93 22.48 12.88
#